data_4a285c0bf011cfefc2e98386627bdbab
#
_entry.id   4a285c0bf011cfefc2e98386627bdbab
#
_cell.length_a   1.000
_cell.length_b   1.000
_cell.length_c   1.000
_cell.angle_alpha   90.00
_cell.angle_beta   90.00
_cell.angle_gamma   90.00
#
_symmetry.space_group_name_H-M   'P 1'
#
loop_
_entity.id
_entity.type
_entity.pdbx_description
1 polymer ?
#
loop_
_entity_poly.entity_id
_entity_poly.type
_entity_poly.pdbx_seq_one_letter_code
_entity_poly.pdbx_strand_id
1 'polypeptide(L)'
;VILATLNLRGTREAGSAFAVPTYLYMGAIGLMVVVGFAKLATGNLGAAPTAAYDLVAAPGHTDGLAGLAGAFLLMRAFSSGCAALTGVEAISNGVPMFRRPKSRNAATTLAMLGLIAASMMMSILVLARATGVKIVDDAASQLTYQGAPVPENTPIDPAISQIASAVFGQGSILFILITVVTGFILVLAGNTAFNGFPTLASVLSRDSFLPHQMVRRGDRLSYSNGIVVLTVAAIALIVGFEAQTTRLIELYVVGVFISFTLS
;
A
#
# COMPACT_ATOMS: atom_id res chain seq x y z
N VAL A 1 -3.61 10.25 -14.59
CA VAL A 1 -4.36 10.66 -15.80
C VAL A 1 -5.19 9.50 -16.34
N ILE A 2 -4.61 8.32 -16.61
CA ILE A 2 -5.34 7.15 -17.18
C ILE A 2 -6.54 6.75 -16.31
N LEU A 3 -6.35 6.58 -14.99
CA LEU A 3 -7.44 6.25 -14.07
C LEU A 3 -8.54 7.31 -14.05
N ALA A 4 -8.17 8.60 -14.08
CA ALA A 4 -9.13 9.69 -14.15
C ALA A 4 -9.98 9.63 -15.43
N THR A 5 -9.36 9.41 -16.58
CA THR A 5 -10.08 9.31 -17.86
C THR A 5 -11.02 8.10 -17.91
N LEU A 6 -10.61 6.96 -17.34
CA LEU A 6 -11.46 5.78 -17.22
C LEU A 6 -12.68 6.06 -16.32
N ASN A 7 -12.47 6.68 -15.16
CA ASN A 7 -13.56 7.00 -14.24
C ASN A 7 -14.53 8.07 -14.79
N LEU A 8 -14.01 9.06 -15.53
CA LEU A 8 -14.84 10.04 -16.23
C LEU A 8 -15.71 9.40 -17.32
N ARG A 9 -15.29 8.29 -17.92
CA ARG A 9 -16.12 7.54 -18.89
C ARG A 9 -17.30 6.82 -18.25
N GLY A 10 -17.39 6.79 -16.92
CA GLY A 10 -18.53 6.23 -16.22
C GLY A 10 -18.61 4.69 -16.32
N THR A 11 -17.48 4.02 -16.22
CA THR A 11 -17.46 2.55 -16.12
C THR A 11 -18.21 2.15 -14.84
N ARG A 12 -19.37 1.53 -14.99
CA ARG A 12 -20.04 0.79 -13.92
C ARG A 12 -19.16 -0.44 -13.65
N GLU A 13 -18.26 -0.29 -12.72
CA GLU A 13 -17.40 -1.39 -12.31
C GLU A 13 -18.26 -2.42 -11.59
N ALA A 14 -18.50 -3.52 -12.27
CA ALA A 14 -19.04 -4.68 -11.61
C ALA A 14 -18.03 -5.12 -10.52
N GLY A 15 -18.43 -5.14 -9.24
CA GLY A 15 -17.56 -5.55 -8.13
C GLY A 15 -16.88 -6.91 -8.36
N SER A 16 -17.44 -7.76 -9.24
CA SER A 16 -16.84 -8.99 -9.73
C SER A 16 -15.55 -8.79 -10.55
N ALA A 17 -15.43 -7.68 -11.30
CA ALA A 17 -14.23 -7.39 -12.09
C ALA A 17 -13.02 -7.07 -11.20
N PHE A 18 -13.25 -6.47 -10.03
CA PHE A 18 -12.19 -6.19 -9.05
C PHE A 18 -11.88 -7.38 -8.15
N ALA A 19 -12.83 -8.30 -7.97
CA ALA A 19 -12.62 -9.50 -7.15
C ALA A 19 -11.53 -10.40 -7.75
N VAL A 20 -11.50 -10.59 -9.07
CA VAL A 20 -10.54 -11.48 -9.73
C VAL A 20 -9.08 -11.07 -9.47
N PRO A 21 -8.63 -9.84 -9.74
CA PRO A 21 -7.27 -9.41 -9.42
C PRO A 21 -6.95 -9.51 -7.93
N THR A 22 -7.91 -9.21 -7.05
CA THR A 22 -7.71 -9.26 -5.60
C THR A 22 -7.48 -10.69 -5.12
N TYR A 23 -8.31 -11.66 -5.53
CA TYR A 23 -8.11 -13.06 -5.17
C TYR A 23 -6.86 -13.66 -5.82
N LEU A 24 -6.52 -13.24 -7.04
CA LEU A 24 -5.30 -13.65 -7.71
C LEU A 24 -4.06 -13.16 -6.93
N TYR A 25 -4.08 -11.90 -6.49
CA TYR A 25 -3.02 -11.34 -5.63
C TYR A 25 -2.91 -12.10 -4.31
N MET A 26 -4.02 -12.30 -3.60
CA MET A 26 -4.03 -13.04 -2.33
C MET A 26 -3.50 -14.46 -2.52
N GLY A 27 -3.91 -15.15 -3.59
CA GLY A 27 -3.44 -16.49 -3.93
C GLY A 27 -1.96 -16.52 -4.28
N ALA A 28 -1.48 -15.56 -5.07
CA ALA A 28 -0.06 -15.45 -5.46
C ALA A 28 0.85 -15.19 -4.25
N ILE A 29 0.47 -14.24 -3.38
CA ILE A 29 1.22 -13.95 -2.14
C ILE A 29 1.11 -15.13 -1.17
N GLY A 30 -0.08 -15.74 -1.02
CA GLY A 30 -0.25 -16.95 -0.21
C GLY A 30 0.65 -18.10 -0.67
N LEU A 31 0.74 -18.33 -1.98
CA LEU A 31 1.65 -19.33 -2.56
C LEU A 31 3.13 -18.97 -2.26
N MET A 32 3.51 -17.71 -2.45
CA MET A 32 4.86 -17.23 -2.11
C MET A 32 5.20 -17.49 -0.64
N VAL A 33 4.27 -17.20 0.26
CA VAL A 33 4.44 -17.43 1.70
C VAL A 33 4.61 -18.92 2.00
N VAL A 34 3.74 -19.78 1.49
CA VAL A 34 3.81 -21.23 1.73
C VAL A 34 5.12 -21.81 1.20
N VAL A 35 5.48 -21.51 -0.05
CA VAL A 35 6.74 -22.00 -0.64
C VAL A 35 7.95 -21.40 0.06
N GLY A 36 7.90 -20.11 0.43
CA GLY A 36 8.95 -19.43 1.18
C GLY A 36 9.22 -20.07 2.53
N PHE A 37 8.18 -20.37 3.32
CA PHE A 37 8.33 -21.06 4.59
C PHE A 37 8.79 -22.51 4.42
N ALA A 38 8.33 -23.23 3.40
CA ALA A 38 8.83 -24.56 3.10
C ALA A 38 10.33 -24.56 2.77
N LYS A 39 10.77 -23.59 1.96
CA LYS A 39 12.21 -23.41 1.65
C LYS A 39 13.02 -22.96 2.85
N LEU A 40 12.46 -22.10 3.70
CA LEU A 40 13.08 -21.69 4.96
C LEU A 40 13.30 -22.90 5.90
N ALA A 41 12.29 -23.75 6.05
CA ALA A 41 12.36 -24.95 6.89
C ALA A 41 13.36 -25.98 6.36
N THR A 42 13.55 -26.07 5.04
CA THR A 42 14.53 -26.99 4.40
C THR A 42 15.91 -26.37 4.22
N GLY A 43 16.12 -25.09 4.60
CA GLY A 43 17.40 -24.40 4.41
C GLY A 43 17.72 -24.01 2.96
N ASN A 44 16.74 -24.11 2.05
CA ASN A 44 16.91 -23.85 0.61
C ASN A 44 16.35 -22.47 0.18
N LEU A 45 16.13 -21.57 1.13
CA LEU A 45 15.66 -20.23 0.84
C LEU A 45 16.80 -19.38 0.24
N GLY A 46 16.54 -18.78 -0.92
CA GLY A 46 17.52 -17.88 -1.56
C GLY A 46 17.68 -16.56 -0.79
N ALA A 47 18.75 -15.84 -1.07
CA ALA A 47 18.95 -14.49 -0.58
C ALA A 47 18.30 -13.46 -1.50
N ALA A 48 17.83 -12.35 -0.93
CA ALA A 48 17.30 -11.23 -1.69
C ALA A 48 18.45 -10.53 -2.48
N PRO A 49 18.15 -9.86 -3.59
CA PRO A 49 19.16 -9.12 -4.35
C PRO A 49 19.91 -8.08 -3.52
N THR A 50 19.25 -7.49 -2.52
CA THR A 50 19.86 -6.49 -1.62
C THR A 50 20.55 -7.09 -0.40
N ALA A 51 20.51 -8.40 -0.20
CA ALA A 51 21.06 -9.05 0.98
C ALA A 51 22.59 -8.84 1.13
N ALA A 52 23.30 -8.73 -0.01
CA ALA A 52 24.74 -8.54 -0.05
C ALA A 52 25.21 -7.10 0.28
N TYR A 53 24.30 -6.13 0.31
CA TYR A 53 24.63 -4.75 0.66
C TYR A 53 24.64 -4.57 2.18
N ASP A 54 25.44 -3.63 2.67
CA ASP A 54 25.44 -3.20 4.07
C ASP A 54 24.71 -1.86 4.21
N LEU A 55 23.91 -1.72 5.28
CA LEU A 55 23.24 -0.48 5.61
C LEU A 55 24.22 0.48 6.29
N VAL A 56 24.31 1.70 5.78
CA VAL A 56 25.02 2.79 6.45
C VAL A 56 24.12 3.29 7.58
N ALA A 57 24.59 3.21 8.82
CA ALA A 57 23.87 3.75 9.96
C ALA A 57 23.70 5.26 9.80
N ALA A 58 22.48 5.77 9.87
CA ALA A 58 22.25 7.21 9.86
C ALA A 58 22.92 7.85 11.10
N PRO A 59 23.55 9.03 10.96
CA PRO A 59 24.16 9.74 12.08
C PRO A 59 23.13 9.94 13.21
N GLY A 60 23.44 9.50 14.42
CA GLY A 60 22.55 9.61 15.59
C GLY A 60 21.68 8.38 15.89
N HIS A 61 21.77 7.28 15.12
CA HIS A 61 21.04 6.04 15.38
C HIS A 61 21.94 4.92 15.95
N THR A 62 23.12 5.25 16.44
CA THR A 62 24.09 4.28 16.96
C THR A 62 23.81 3.82 18.40
N ASP A 63 22.92 4.50 19.12
CA ASP A 63 22.72 4.28 20.56
C ASP A 63 21.64 3.22 20.93
N GLY A 64 21.22 2.41 19.97
CA GLY A 64 20.27 1.34 20.21
C GLY A 64 18.84 1.82 20.54
N LEU A 65 17.95 0.87 20.87
CA LEU A 65 16.55 1.12 21.22
C LEU A 65 16.35 1.65 22.67
N ALA A 66 17.38 2.19 23.31
CA ALA A 66 17.32 2.67 24.68
C ALA A 66 16.99 4.17 24.74
N GLY A 67 16.16 4.55 25.72
CA GLY A 67 15.84 5.95 26.01
C GLY A 67 14.79 6.59 25.07
N LEU A 68 14.77 7.93 25.05
CA LEU A 68 13.82 8.74 24.28
C LEU A 68 13.89 8.49 22.77
N ALA A 69 15.09 8.24 22.22
CA ALA A 69 15.29 7.94 20.80
C ALA A 69 14.61 6.63 20.38
N GLY A 70 14.71 5.59 21.21
CA GLY A 70 14.00 4.33 20.99
C GLY A 70 12.49 4.47 21.09
N ALA A 71 11.98 5.24 22.05
CA ALA A 71 10.57 5.53 22.15
C ALA A 71 10.05 6.28 20.92
N PHE A 72 10.79 7.26 20.42
CA PHE A 72 10.44 7.99 19.19
C PHE A 72 10.44 7.09 17.96
N LEU A 73 11.41 6.19 17.84
CA LEU A 73 11.48 5.21 16.75
C LEU A 73 10.27 4.26 16.77
N LEU A 74 9.89 3.77 17.95
CA LEU A 74 8.70 2.94 18.12
C LEU A 74 7.41 3.68 17.77
N MET A 75 7.29 4.94 18.17
CA MET A 75 6.14 5.78 17.80
C MET A 75 6.08 6.03 16.30
N ARG A 76 7.21 6.29 15.66
CA ARG A 76 7.30 6.45 14.20
C ARG A 76 6.93 5.16 13.46
N ALA A 77 7.44 4.02 13.93
CA ALA A 77 7.12 2.71 13.36
C ALA A 77 5.62 2.38 13.54
N PHE A 78 5.04 2.67 14.71
CA PHE A 78 3.61 2.52 14.96
C PHE A 78 2.79 3.42 14.02
N SER A 79 3.14 4.69 13.91
CA SER A 79 2.48 5.66 13.03
C SER A 79 2.50 5.18 11.57
N SER A 80 3.66 4.75 11.07
CA SER A 80 3.78 4.19 9.71
C SER A 80 2.98 2.90 9.53
N GLY A 81 2.93 2.05 10.56
CA GLY A 81 2.14 0.82 10.56
C GLY A 81 0.63 1.06 10.49
N CYS A 82 0.15 2.21 10.97
CA CYS A 82 -1.26 2.59 10.87
C CYS A 82 -1.74 2.78 9.42
N ALA A 83 -0.82 2.99 8.47
CA ALA A 83 -1.17 2.98 7.05
C ALA A 83 -1.77 1.64 6.60
N ALA A 84 -1.46 0.53 7.29
CA ALA A 84 -2.05 -0.79 7.02
C ALA A 84 -3.54 -0.89 7.42
N LEU A 85 -4.06 0.05 8.21
CA LEU A 85 -5.48 0.11 8.58
C LEU A 85 -6.37 0.69 7.47
N THR A 86 -5.80 1.09 6.34
CA THR A 86 -6.55 1.54 5.16
C THR A 86 -7.54 0.47 4.72
N GLY A 87 -8.80 0.86 4.53
CA GLY A 87 -9.87 -0.07 4.15
C GLY A 87 -10.78 -0.49 5.30
N VAL A 88 -10.36 -0.38 6.58
CA VAL A 88 -11.23 -0.59 7.74
C VAL A 88 -12.41 0.38 7.71
N GLU A 89 -12.15 1.65 7.40
CA GLU A 89 -13.20 2.68 7.28
C GLU A 89 -14.17 2.39 6.13
N ALA A 90 -13.71 1.79 5.02
CA ALA A 90 -14.59 1.42 3.93
C ALA A 90 -15.64 0.39 4.35
N ILE A 91 -15.29 -0.54 5.25
CA ILE A 91 -16.22 -1.51 5.81
C ILE A 91 -17.15 -0.83 6.83
N SER A 92 -16.62 0.02 7.73
CA SER A 92 -17.42 0.70 8.74
C SER A 92 -18.43 1.66 8.12
N ASN A 93 -18.03 2.44 7.13
CA ASN A 93 -18.92 3.33 6.37
C ASN A 93 -19.90 2.56 5.48
N GLY A 94 -19.53 1.35 5.04
CA GLY A 94 -20.32 0.46 4.20
C GLY A 94 -21.36 -0.38 4.96
N VAL A 95 -21.43 -0.33 6.29
CA VAL A 95 -22.36 -1.16 7.10
C VAL A 95 -23.81 -1.09 6.62
N PRO A 96 -24.38 0.09 6.22
CA PRO A 96 -25.73 0.17 5.71
C PRO A 96 -25.99 -0.66 4.45
N MET A 97 -24.95 -0.96 3.66
CA MET A 97 -25.02 -1.71 2.40
C MET A 97 -24.96 -3.22 2.58
N PHE A 98 -24.58 -3.70 3.78
CA PHE A 98 -24.51 -5.14 4.07
C PHE A 98 -25.89 -5.80 4.11
N ARG A 99 -25.94 -7.10 3.76
CA ARG A 99 -27.14 -7.92 3.96
C ARG A 99 -27.46 -8.09 5.45
N ARG A 100 -28.72 -8.25 5.79
CA ARG A 100 -29.15 -8.49 7.19
C ARG A 100 -28.66 -9.86 7.67
N PRO A 101 -28.18 -9.98 8.92
CA PRO A 101 -27.95 -8.93 9.94
C PRO A 101 -26.71 -8.10 9.64
N LYS A 102 -26.89 -6.80 9.35
CA LYS A 102 -25.85 -5.91 8.80
C LYS A 102 -24.61 -5.80 9.69
N SER A 103 -24.81 -5.52 10.97
CA SER A 103 -23.72 -5.34 11.93
C SER A 103 -22.86 -6.61 12.10
N ARG A 104 -23.51 -7.77 12.18
CA ARG A 104 -22.80 -9.05 12.33
C ARG A 104 -21.98 -9.38 11.07
N ASN A 105 -22.57 -9.17 9.89
CA ASN A 105 -21.87 -9.42 8.62
C ASN A 105 -20.70 -8.46 8.43
N ALA A 106 -20.88 -7.18 8.76
CA ALA A 106 -19.79 -6.20 8.71
C ALA A 106 -18.67 -6.54 9.70
N ALA A 107 -19.01 -6.90 10.95
CA ALA A 107 -18.04 -7.31 11.97
C ALA A 107 -17.25 -8.56 11.54
N THR A 108 -17.94 -9.55 10.97
CA THR A 108 -17.27 -10.77 10.46
C THR A 108 -16.32 -10.43 9.30
N THR A 109 -16.75 -9.59 8.37
CA THR A 109 -15.90 -9.16 7.24
C THR A 109 -14.67 -8.40 7.74
N LEU A 110 -14.85 -7.50 8.72
CA LEU A 110 -13.76 -6.76 9.33
C LEU A 110 -12.76 -7.66 10.06
N ALA A 111 -13.28 -8.64 10.82
CA ALA A 111 -12.44 -9.62 11.52
C ALA A 111 -11.64 -10.48 10.53
N MET A 112 -12.28 -10.94 9.44
CA MET A 112 -11.60 -11.69 8.39
C MET A 112 -10.53 -10.83 7.68
N LEU A 113 -10.84 -9.58 7.36
CA LEU A 113 -9.88 -8.64 6.78
C LEU A 113 -8.66 -8.49 7.69
N GLY A 114 -8.89 -8.22 8.98
CA GLY A 114 -7.80 -8.04 9.95
C GLY A 114 -6.94 -9.29 10.09
N LEU A 115 -7.56 -10.47 10.19
CA LEU A 115 -6.85 -11.73 10.32
C LEU A 115 -5.99 -12.05 9.08
N ILE A 116 -6.57 -11.92 7.88
CA ILE A 116 -5.86 -12.18 6.63
C ILE A 116 -4.74 -11.17 6.45
N ALA A 117 -5.02 -9.87 6.61
CA ALA A 117 -4.01 -8.83 6.44
C ALA A 117 -2.86 -8.97 7.44
N ALA A 118 -3.15 -9.21 8.72
CA ALA A 118 -2.13 -9.40 9.75
C ALA A 118 -1.28 -10.65 9.49
N SER A 119 -1.91 -11.79 9.14
CA SER A 119 -1.19 -13.03 8.87
C SER A 119 -0.29 -12.90 7.62
N MET A 120 -0.78 -12.30 6.55
CA MET A 120 0.01 -12.05 5.34
C MET A 120 1.19 -11.10 5.64
N MET A 121 0.94 -9.99 6.34
CA MET A 121 1.97 -9.01 6.68
C MET A 121 3.06 -9.63 7.56
N MET A 122 2.69 -10.37 8.61
CA MET A 122 3.66 -11.05 9.48
C MET A 122 4.47 -12.08 8.71
N SER A 123 3.84 -12.84 7.82
CA SER A 123 4.53 -13.81 6.97
C SER A 123 5.55 -13.15 6.02
N ILE A 124 5.16 -12.03 5.41
CA ILE A 124 6.05 -11.24 4.54
C ILE A 124 7.23 -10.69 5.34
N LEU A 125 7.00 -10.16 6.55
CA LEU A 125 8.06 -9.65 7.43
C LEU A 125 9.07 -10.73 7.83
N VAL A 126 8.58 -11.93 8.17
CA VAL A 126 9.44 -13.06 8.49
C VAL A 126 10.28 -13.47 7.28
N LEU A 127 9.67 -13.57 6.09
CA LEU A 127 10.40 -13.88 4.86
C LEU A 127 11.38 -12.77 4.48
N ALA A 128 11.00 -11.50 4.59
CA ALA A 128 11.90 -10.37 4.32
C ALA A 128 13.14 -10.41 5.20
N ARG A 129 12.94 -10.70 6.50
CA ARG A 129 14.06 -10.88 7.44
C ARG A 129 14.93 -12.09 7.09
N ALA A 130 14.31 -13.21 6.76
CA ALA A 130 15.01 -14.46 6.44
C ALA A 130 15.80 -14.37 5.13
N THR A 131 15.29 -13.63 4.13
CA THR A 131 15.95 -13.42 2.83
C THR A 131 16.95 -12.26 2.85
N GLY A 132 16.98 -11.45 3.91
CA GLY A 132 17.90 -10.30 4.03
C GLY A 132 17.50 -9.10 3.16
N VAL A 133 16.20 -8.90 2.90
CA VAL A 133 15.70 -7.74 2.15
C VAL A 133 16.10 -6.45 2.85
N LYS A 134 16.67 -5.51 2.08
CA LYS A 134 16.97 -4.15 2.53
C LYS A 134 16.19 -3.18 1.65
N ILE A 135 15.49 -2.25 2.31
CA ILE A 135 14.70 -1.21 1.69
C ILE A 135 15.30 0.12 2.10
N VAL A 136 15.66 0.93 1.12
CA VAL A 136 16.25 2.25 1.32
C VAL A 136 15.62 3.22 0.32
N ASP A 137 15.60 4.49 0.68
CA ASP A 137 15.06 5.54 -0.19
C ASP A 137 16.10 6.00 -1.22
N ASP A 138 17.37 6.01 -0.81
CA ASP A 138 18.50 6.38 -1.64
C ASP A 138 19.62 5.35 -1.48
N ALA A 139 19.89 4.59 -2.55
CA ALA A 139 20.89 3.56 -2.56
C ALA A 139 22.30 4.09 -2.33
N ALA A 140 22.61 5.25 -2.91
CA ALA A 140 23.96 5.81 -2.88
C ALA A 140 24.39 6.26 -1.48
N SER A 141 23.46 6.82 -0.70
CA SER A 141 23.76 7.33 0.64
C SER A 141 23.55 6.31 1.76
N GLN A 142 22.72 5.29 1.53
CA GLN A 142 22.26 4.38 2.59
C GLN A 142 22.77 2.95 2.44
N LEU A 143 23.35 2.60 1.28
CA LEU A 143 23.91 1.26 1.05
C LEU A 143 25.41 1.32 0.73
N THR A 144 26.12 0.32 1.21
CA THR A 144 27.51 0.04 0.81
C THR A 144 27.63 -1.41 0.34
N TYR A 145 28.48 -1.63 -0.62
CA TYR A 145 28.88 -2.96 -1.08
C TYR A 145 30.37 -3.13 -0.86
N GLN A 146 30.75 -4.07 0.00
CA GLN A 146 32.17 -4.31 0.39
C GLN A 146 32.90 -3.02 0.84
N GLY A 147 32.21 -2.13 1.54
CA GLY A 147 32.77 -0.87 2.04
C GLY A 147 32.82 0.28 1.04
N ALA A 148 32.41 0.08 -0.21
CA ALA A 148 32.29 1.12 -1.22
C ALA A 148 30.81 1.59 -1.35
N PRO A 149 30.55 2.89 -1.57
CA PRO A 149 29.18 3.37 -1.82
C PRO A 149 28.63 2.76 -3.11
N VAL A 150 27.33 2.46 -3.09
CA VAL A 150 26.64 1.91 -4.25
C VAL A 150 26.37 3.05 -5.27
N PRO A 151 26.44 2.80 -6.59
CA PRO A 151 26.16 3.82 -7.59
C PRO A 151 24.74 4.46 -7.42
N GLU A 152 24.63 5.77 -7.65
CA GLU A 152 23.38 6.54 -7.49
C GLU A 152 22.18 5.97 -8.28
N ASN A 153 22.43 5.32 -9.42
CA ASN A 153 21.39 4.78 -10.27
C ASN A 153 21.13 3.27 -10.06
N THR A 154 21.54 2.70 -8.93
CA THR A 154 21.26 1.29 -8.66
C THR A 154 19.77 1.08 -8.40
N PRO A 155 19.06 0.37 -9.28
CA PRO A 155 17.62 0.13 -9.08
C PRO A 155 17.43 -0.82 -7.90
N ILE A 156 16.62 -0.41 -6.94
CA ILE A 156 16.19 -1.26 -5.83
C ILE A 156 14.77 -1.70 -6.07
N ASP A 157 14.61 -3.00 -6.22
CA ASP A 157 13.29 -3.59 -6.39
C ASP A 157 12.42 -3.43 -5.14
N PRO A 158 11.09 -3.31 -5.31
CA PRO A 158 10.15 -3.33 -4.18
C PRO A 158 10.31 -4.59 -3.33
N ALA A 159 10.04 -4.50 -2.02
CA ALA A 159 10.23 -5.60 -1.08
C ALA A 159 9.60 -6.93 -1.52
N ILE A 160 8.37 -6.88 -2.01
CA ILE A 160 7.66 -8.09 -2.49
C ILE A 160 8.37 -8.73 -3.68
N SER A 161 8.89 -7.93 -4.62
CA SER A 161 9.66 -8.40 -5.75
C SER A 161 10.97 -9.07 -5.30
N GLN A 162 11.67 -8.48 -4.33
CA GLN A 162 12.89 -9.06 -3.77
C GLN A 162 12.63 -10.40 -3.08
N ILE A 163 11.55 -10.51 -2.28
CA ILE A 163 11.16 -11.77 -1.64
C ILE A 163 10.78 -12.81 -2.69
N ALA A 164 10.00 -12.40 -3.71
CA ALA A 164 9.61 -13.31 -4.79
C ALA A 164 10.81 -13.84 -5.56
N SER A 165 11.83 -13.00 -5.81
CA SER A 165 13.08 -13.43 -6.45
C SER A 165 13.87 -14.40 -5.58
N ALA A 166 13.92 -14.20 -4.27
CA ALA A 166 14.56 -15.10 -3.32
C ALA A 166 13.83 -16.45 -3.20
N VAL A 167 12.48 -16.45 -3.27
CA VAL A 167 11.68 -17.66 -3.15
C VAL A 167 11.63 -18.45 -4.44
N PHE A 168 11.42 -17.82 -5.58
CA PHE A 168 11.18 -18.49 -6.86
C PHE A 168 12.33 -18.43 -7.84
N GLY A 169 13.31 -17.58 -7.59
CA GLY A 169 14.38 -17.25 -8.51
C GLY A 169 13.99 -16.10 -9.43
N GLN A 170 14.96 -15.24 -9.72
CA GLN A 170 14.79 -14.10 -10.61
C GLN A 170 14.44 -14.59 -12.03
N GLY A 171 13.42 -13.97 -12.67
CA GLY A 171 12.97 -14.33 -14.02
C GLY A 171 12.09 -15.60 -14.11
N SER A 172 11.78 -16.27 -13.00
CA SER A 172 10.82 -17.38 -13.03
C SER A 172 9.40 -16.91 -13.36
N ILE A 173 8.57 -17.80 -13.91
CA ILE A 173 7.17 -17.49 -14.25
C ILE A 173 6.40 -17.02 -13.01
N LEU A 174 6.65 -17.62 -11.84
CA LEU A 174 5.99 -17.25 -10.59
C LEU A 174 6.46 -15.88 -10.08
N PHE A 175 7.73 -15.55 -10.24
CA PHE A 175 8.25 -14.19 -9.97
C PHE A 175 7.55 -13.15 -10.85
N ILE A 176 7.48 -13.40 -12.15
CA ILE A 176 6.80 -12.48 -13.10
C ILE A 176 5.32 -12.35 -12.75
N LEU A 177 4.64 -13.45 -12.44
CA LEU A 177 3.24 -13.44 -12.03
C LEU A 177 3.02 -12.56 -10.80
N ILE A 178 3.82 -12.73 -9.74
CA ILE A 178 3.71 -11.93 -8.51
C ILE A 178 3.95 -10.45 -8.80
N THR A 179 4.98 -10.13 -9.56
CA THR A 179 5.30 -8.73 -9.91
C THR A 179 4.17 -8.06 -10.69
N VAL A 180 3.64 -8.74 -11.70
CA VAL A 180 2.52 -8.24 -12.51
C VAL A 180 1.26 -8.07 -11.68
N VAL A 181 0.89 -9.08 -10.89
CA VAL A 181 -0.33 -9.02 -10.05
C VAL A 181 -0.20 -7.97 -8.95
N THR A 182 1.00 -7.76 -8.39
CA THR A 182 1.27 -6.67 -7.44
C THR A 182 1.10 -5.31 -8.13
N GLY A 183 1.58 -5.14 -9.34
CA GLY A 183 1.34 -3.92 -10.12
C GLY A 183 -0.15 -3.67 -10.37
N PHE A 184 -0.90 -4.70 -10.74
CA PHE A 184 -2.35 -4.59 -10.95
C PHE A 184 -3.10 -4.20 -9.68
N ILE A 185 -2.79 -4.79 -8.52
CA ILE A 185 -3.47 -4.46 -7.26
C ILE A 185 -3.19 -3.03 -6.82
N LEU A 186 -2.00 -2.48 -7.09
CA LEU A 186 -1.67 -1.08 -6.81
C LEU A 186 -2.50 -0.12 -7.68
N VAL A 187 -2.66 -0.42 -8.96
CA VAL A 187 -3.54 0.34 -9.87
C VAL A 187 -4.98 0.30 -9.37
N LEU A 188 -5.43 -0.88 -8.93
CA LEU A 188 -6.77 -1.08 -8.39
C LEU A 188 -6.99 -0.29 -7.10
N ALA A 189 -6.01 -0.30 -6.19
CA ALA A 189 -6.02 0.49 -4.97
C ALA A 189 -6.15 1.99 -5.26
N GLY A 190 -5.38 2.51 -6.23
CA GLY A 190 -5.51 3.88 -6.69
C GLY A 190 -6.89 4.20 -7.27
N ASN A 191 -7.53 3.24 -7.95
CA ASN A 191 -8.86 3.43 -8.51
C ASN A 191 -9.96 3.56 -7.44
N THR A 192 -9.80 2.94 -6.27
CA THR A 192 -10.78 3.07 -5.18
C THR A 192 -10.95 4.51 -4.71
N ALA A 193 -9.88 5.32 -4.74
CA ALA A 193 -9.93 6.74 -4.41
C ALA A 193 -10.84 7.54 -5.37
N PHE A 194 -10.86 7.17 -6.66
CA PHE A 194 -11.70 7.81 -7.68
C PHE A 194 -13.19 7.48 -7.53
N ASN A 195 -13.54 6.43 -6.81
CA ASN A 195 -14.93 6.11 -6.44
C ASN A 195 -15.30 6.71 -5.08
N GLY A 196 -14.42 6.61 -4.10
CA GLY A 196 -14.66 7.04 -2.72
C GLY A 196 -14.75 8.55 -2.58
N PHE A 197 -13.71 9.28 -2.99
CA PHE A 197 -13.62 10.72 -2.81
C PHE A 197 -14.77 11.50 -3.48
N PRO A 198 -15.13 11.28 -4.76
CA PRO A 198 -16.21 12.04 -5.38
C PRO A 198 -17.56 11.79 -4.72
N THR A 199 -17.80 10.56 -4.23
CA THR A 199 -19.03 10.21 -3.51
C THR A 199 -19.10 10.95 -2.18
N LEU A 200 -18.01 10.92 -1.39
CA LEU A 200 -17.92 11.64 -0.11
C LEU A 200 -18.05 13.15 -0.31
N ALA A 201 -17.35 13.71 -1.30
CA ALA A 201 -17.41 15.13 -1.65
C ALA A 201 -18.84 15.55 -2.04
N SER A 202 -19.61 14.68 -2.69
CA SER A 202 -21.00 14.96 -3.01
C SER A 202 -21.89 15.02 -1.77
N VAL A 203 -21.66 14.18 -0.76
CA VAL A 203 -22.37 14.21 0.53
C VAL A 203 -22.05 15.50 1.28
N LEU A 204 -20.77 15.83 1.45
CA LEU A 204 -20.33 17.06 2.11
C LEU A 204 -20.85 18.32 1.41
N SER A 205 -20.97 18.29 0.09
CA SER A 205 -21.52 19.40 -0.68
C SER A 205 -23.04 19.55 -0.50
N ARG A 206 -23.79 18.46 -0.28
CA ARG A 206 -25.21 18.51 0.10
C ARG A 206 -25.41 19.15 1.47
N ASP A 207 -24.49 18.89 2.39
CA ASP A 207 -24.49 19.44 3.74
C ASP A 207 -23.86 20.84 3.80
N SER A 208 -23.59 21.47 2.63
CA SER A 208 -23.06 22.83 2.49
C SER A 208 -21.61 23.03 3.00
N PHE A 209 -20.85 21.95 3.25
CA PHE A 209 -19.41 22.03 3.61
C PHE A 209 -18.50 22.19 2.38
N LEU A 210 -18.97 21.82 1.18
CA LEU A 210 -18.27 21.96 -0.08
C LEU A 210 -19.12 22.69 -1.12
N PRO A 211 -18.50 23.27 -2.18
CA PRO A 211 -19.26 23.93 -3.25
C PRO A 211 -20.28 23.00 -3.91
N HIS A 212 -21.48 23.52 -4.18
CA HIS A 212 -22.59 22.77 -4.79
C HIS A 212 -22.26 22.11 -6.14
N GLN A 213 -21.21 22.54 -6.79
CA GLN A 213 -20.73 21.94 -8.04
C GLN A 213 -20.30 20.46 -7.87
N MET A 214 -19.95 20.03 -6.66
CA MET A 214 -19.57 18.65 -6.35
C MET A 214 -20.77 17.68 -6.31
N VAL A 215 -22.01 18.18 -6.14
CA VAL A 215 -23.23 17.36 -6.16
C VAL A 215 -23.62 17.01 -7.59
N ARG A 216 -23.26 17.84 -8.56
CA ARG A 216 -23.68 17.64 -9.94
C ARG A 216 -23.05 16.40 -10.54
N ARG A 217 -23.91 15.51 -11.05
CA ARG A 217 -23.47 14.39 -11.88
C ARG A 217 -23.34 14.86 -13.31
N GLY A 218 -22.22 14.52 -13.96
CA GLY A 218 -22.05 14.75 -15.39
C GLY A 218 -22.99 13.87 -16.24
N ASP A 219 -22.94 14.03 -17.56
CA ASP A 219 -23.78 13.33 -18.54
C ASP A 219 -23.72 11.80 -18.43
N ARG A 220 -22.65 11.26 -17.84
CA ARG A 220 -22.44 9.81 -17.62
C ARG A 220 -22.74 9.36 -16.20
N LEU A 221 -23.52 10.13 -15.43
CA LEU A 221 -23.93 9.85 -14.04
C LEU A 221 -22.77 9.75 -13.04
N SER A 222 -21.56 10.13 -13.43
CA SER A 222 -20.37 10.21 -12.54
C SER A 222 -20.25 11.61 -11.93
N TYR A 223 -19.65 11.71 -10.75
CA TYR A 223 -19.34 12.98 -10.10
C TYR A 223 -18.06 13.59 -10.73
N SER A 224 -18.18 14.08 -11.97
CA SER A 224 -17.04 14.51 -12.80
C SER A 224 -16.19 15.57 -12.12
N ASN A 225 -16.79 16.53 -11.42
CA ASN A 225 -16.06 17.60 -10.72
C ASN A 225 -15.19 17.03 -9.57
N GLY A 226 -15.70 16.06 -8.81
CA GLY A 226 -14.93 15.38 -7.77
C GLY A 226 -13.74 14.62 -8.35
N ILE A 227 -13.91 13.92 -9.47
CA ILE A 227 -12.83 13.22 -10.16
C ILE A 227 -11.76 14.19 -10.64
N VAL A 228 -12.15 15.32 -11.22
CA VAL A 228 -11.20 16.34 -11.70
C VAL A 228 -10.41 16.95 -10.53
N VAL A 229 -11.10 17.34 -9.45
CA VAL A 229 -10.44 17.91 -8.26
C VAL A 229 -9.44 16.91 -7.66
N LEU A 230 -9.84 15.64 -7.49
CA LEU A 230 -8.93 14.60 -7.00
C LEU A 230 -7.71 14.45 -7.92
N THR A 231 -7.94 14.45 -9.24
CA THR A 231 -6.86 14.30 -10.23
C THR A 231 -5.86 15.45 -10.14
N VAL A 232 -6.37 16.69 -10.09
CA VAL A 232 -5.50 17.88 -9.97
C VAL A 232 -4.73 17.86 -8.67
N ALA A 233 -5.38 17.54 -7.54
CA ALA A 233 -4.73 17.43 -6.24
C ALA A 233 -3.65 16.33 -6.24
N ALA A 234 -3.94 15.15 -6.82
CA ALA A 234 -2.97 14.06 -6.91
C ALA A 234 -1.76 14.44 -7.77
N ILE A 235 -1.96 15.10 -8.92
CA ILE A 235 -0.87 15.57 -9.78
C ILE A 235 -0.04 16.63 -9.03
N ALA A 236 -0.68 17.57 -8.35
CA ALA A 236 0.01 18.60 -7.58
C ALA A 236 0.89 17.99 -6.47
N LEU A 237 0.39 16.98 -5.77
CA LEU A 237 1.17 16.27 -4.76
C LEU A 237 2.35 15.50 -5.37
N ILE A 238 2.12 14.75 -6.46
CA ILE A 238 3.19 13.98 -7.13
C ILE A 238 4.31 14.92 -7.61
N VAL A 239 3.94 16.04 -8.23
CA VAL A 239 4.92 17.02 -8.71
C VAL A 239 5.60 17.75 -7.55
N GLY A 240 4.84 18.18 -6.54
CA GLY A 240 5.37 18.91 -5.39
C GLY A 240 6.32 18.11 -4.51
N PHE A 241 6.11 16.78 -4.44
CA PHE A 241 6.98 15.86 -3.70
C PHE A 241 7.94 15.08 -4.60
N GLU A 242 8.11 15.51 -5.87
CA GLU A 242 9.05 14.89 -6.83
C GLU A 242 8.85 13.37 -6.99
N ALA A 243 7.59 12.90 -6.86
CA ALA A 243 7.21 11.49 -6.86
C ALA A 243 7.93 10.62 -5.78
N GLN A 244 8.49 11.24 -4.73
CA GLN A 244 9.13 10.52 -3.64
C GLN A 244 8.06 9.81 -2.79
N THR A 245 8.00 8.48 -2.92
CA THR A 245 6.97 7.65 -2.28
C THR A 245 6.98 7.76 -0.77
N THR A 246 8.15 7.79 -0.14
CA THR A 246 8.30 7.89 1.32
C THR A 246 7.69 9.17 1.86
N ARG A 247 7.96 10.31 1.23
CA ARG A 247 7.38 11.61 1.65
C ARG A 247 5.86 11.65 1.46
N LEU A 248 5.35 11.03 0.39
CA LEU A 248 3.92 10.94 0.16
C LEU A 248 3.23 10.03 1.19
N ILE A 249 3.87 8.94 1.61
CA ILE A 249 3.38 8.06 2.68
C ILE A 249 3.36 8.82 4.02
N GLU A 250 4.39 9.58 4.35
CA GLU A 250 4.42 10.39 5.58
C GLU A 250 3.28 11.42 5.61
N LEU A 251 3.03 12.11 4.49
CA LEU A 251 1.89 13.02 4.35
C LEU A 251 0.55 12.28 4.54
N TYR A 252 0.41 11.11 3.92
CA TYR A 252 -0.78 10.26 4.06
C TYR A 252 -1.02 9.87 5.53
N VAL A 253 0.01 9.44 6.25
CA VAL A 253 -0.07 9.07 7.66
C VAL A 253 -0.58 10.26 8.52
N VAL A 254 -0.04 11.47 8.28
CA VAL A 254 -0.52 12.69 8.97
C VAL A 254 -1.99 12.92 8.68
N GLY A 255 -2.43 12.80 7.42
CA GLY A 255 -3.84 12.97 7.04
C GLY A 255 -4.76 11.96 7.73
N VAL A 256 -4.35 10.68 7.82
CA VAL A 256 -5.11 9.62 8.51
C VAL A 256 -5.27 9.93 10.00
N PHE A 257 -4.18 10.33 10.68
CA PHE A 257 -4.26 10.66 12.11
C PHE A 257 -5.11 11.89 12.39
N ILE A 258 -5.03 12.93 11.54
CA ILE A 258 -5.92 14.09 11.64
C ILE A 258 -7.38 13.64 11.49
N SER A 259 -7.69 12.80 10.51
CA SER A 259 -9.04 12.29 10.29
C SER A 259 -9.55 11.51 11.50
N PHE A 260 -8.75 10.61 12.07
CA PHE A 260 -9.14 9.84 13.26
C PHE A 260 -9.28 10.69 14.53
N THR A 261 -8.50 11.78 14.64
CA THR A 261 -8.57 12.66 15.81
C THR A 261 -9.80 13.56 15.77
N LEU A 262 -10.28 13.91 14.57
CA LEU A 262 -11.44 14.77 14.37
C LEU A 262 -12.77 14.00 14.25
N SER A 263 -12.75 12.69 14.13
CA SER A 263 -13.92 11.80 14.07
C SER A 263 -14.39 11.39 15.45
#